data_1ebb80799db16f885ce5c89f61d9f44a
#
_entry.id   1ebb80799db16f885ce5c89f61d9f44a
#
_cell.length_a   1.000
_cell.length_b   1.000
_cell.length_c   1.000
_cell.angle_alpha   90.00
_cell.angle_beta   90.00
_cell.angle_gamma   90.00
#
_symmetry.space_group_name_H-M   'P 1'
#
loop_
_entity.id
_entity.type
_entity.pdbx_description
1 polymer ?
#
loop_
_entity_poly.entity_id
_entity_poly.type
_entity_poly.pdbx_seq_one_letter_code
_entity_poly.pdbx_strand_id
1 'polypeptide(L)'
;MNILLDTNIIIPLEDTSRVLDSSFAELRKLSAEQSHCLYIHPMQLEDINRDKNQERRKIVLSRLKQYSQIENPPILSDQECNELGLSQSNDNDKVDNNVLFALYRGAAHLLVTND
;
A
#
# COMPACT_ATOMS: atom_id res chain seq x y z
N MET A 1 -2.53 2.88 -16.15
CA MET A 1 -2.98 3.53 -14.89
C MET A 1 -2.12 3.04 -13.74
N ASN A 2 -1.71 3.93 -12.88
CA ASN A 2 -0.92 3.59 -11.70
C ASN A 2 -1.87 3.35 -10.52
N ILE A 3 -1.82 2.15 -9.96
CA ILE A 3 -2.72 1.71 -8.89
C ILE A 3 -1.90 1.51 -7.63
N LEU A 4 -2.20 2.29 -6.60
CA LEU A 4 -1.56 2.18 -5.29
C LEU A 4 -2.33 1.17 -4.45
N LEU A 5 -1.61 0.24 -3.82
CA LEU A 5 -2.21 -0.79 -2.97
C LEU A 5 -2.07 -0.40 -1.50
N ASP A 6 -3.16 -0.49 -0.76
CA ASP A 6 -3.10 -0.33 0.70
C ASP A 6 -2.43 -1.57 1.32
N THR A 7 -1.88 -1.41 2.52
CA THR A 7 -1.20 -2.50 3.23
C THR A 7 -2.13 -3.68 3.48
N ASN A 8 -3.40 -3.43 3.76
CA ASN A 8 -4.41 -4.48 3.96
C ASN A 8 -4.74 -5.28 2.69
N ILE A 9 -4.29 -4.81 1.53
CA ILE A 9 -4.35 -5.55 0.26
C ILE A 9 -3.03 -6.27 -0.02
N ILE A 10 -1.90 -5.59 0.23
CA ILE A 10 -0.56 -6.14 -0.05
C ILE A 10 -0.32 -7.43 0.74
N ILE A 11 -0.60 -7.43 2.03
CA ILE A 11 -0.32 -8.58 2.89
C ILE A 11 -1.08 -9.84 2.42
N PRO A 12 -2.41 -9.83 2.30
CA PRO A 12 -3.11 -11.03 1.84
C PRO A 12 -2.78 -11.41 0.40
N LEU A 13 -2.43 -10.45 -0.46
CA LEU A 13 -2.06 -10.70 -1.84
C LEU A 13 -0.73 -11.46 -1.94
N GLU A 14 0.22 -11.16 -1.07
CA GLU A 14 1.58 -11.70 -1.09
C GLU A 14 1.83 -12.81 -0.07
N ASP A 15 0.93 -13.05 0.86
CA ASP A 15 1.07 -14.10 1.87
C ASP A 15 0.81 -15.47 1.25
N THR A 16 1.89 -16.15 0.81
CA THR A 16 1.81 -17.47 0.18
C THR A 16 1.52 -18.59 1.17
N SER A 17 1.47 -18.32 2.47
CA SER A 17 1.10 -19.32 3.50
C SER A 17 -0.41 -19.57 3.54
N ARG A 18 -1.21 -18.79 2.81
CA ARG A 18 -2.66 -18.90 2.72
C ARG A 18 -3.11 -19.04 1.28
N VAL A 19 -4.29 -19.63 1.10
CA VAL A 19 -4.94 -19.68 -0.21
C VAL A 19 -5.34 -18.25 -0.59
N LEU A 20 -4.96 -17.83 -1.79
CA LEU A 20 -5.28 -16.50 -2.30
C LEU A 20 -6.78 -16.38 -2.55
N ASP A 21 -7.40 -15.34 -2.00
CA ASP A 21 -8.79 -15.02 -2.27
C ASP A 21 -8.98 -14.72 -3.77
N SER A 22 -10.09 -15.18 -4.34
CA SER A 22 -10.37 -15.01 -5.76
C SER A 22 -10.42 -13.55 -6.19
N SER A 23 -10.86 -12.64 -5.32
CA SER A 23 -10.90 -11.20 -5.62
C SER A 23 -9.50 -10.63 -5.79
N PHE A 24 -8.54 -11.06 -4.98
CA PHE A 24 -7.15 -10.61 -5.10
C PHE A 24 -6.47 -11.21 -6.34
N ALA A 25 -6.75 -12.47 -6.65
CA ALA A 25 -6.27 -13.09 -7.87
C ALA A 25 -6.79 -12.35 -9.10
N GLU A 26 -8.05 -11.97 -9.10
CA GLU A 26 -8.70 -11.21 -10.16
C GLU A 26 -8.06 -9.82 -10.32
N LEU A 27 -7.79 -9.12 -9.22
CA LEU A 27 -7.10 -7.84 -9.23
C LEU A 27 -5.76 -7.94 -9.95
N ARG A 28 -4.96 -8.94 -9.59
CA ARG A 28 -3.64 -9.17 -10.20
C ARG A 28 -3.75 -9.46 -11.68
N LYS A 29 -4.67 -10.34 -12.06
CA LYS A 29 -4.92 -10.74 -13.44
C LYS A 29 -5.37 -9.55 -14.30
N LEU A 30 -6.39 -8.83 -13.87
CA LEU A 30 -6.93 -7.69 -14.61
C LEU A 30 -5.91 -6.57 -14.75
N SER A 31 -5.13 -6.32 -13.71
CA SER A 31 -4.07 -5.30 -13.77
C SER A 31 -3.04 -5.65 -14.84
N ALA A 32 -2.63 -6.91 -14.92
CA ALA A 32 -1.69 -7.38 -15.92
C ALA A 32 -2.28 -7.31 -17.34
N GLU A 33 -3.52 -7.77 -17.52
CA GLU A 33 -4.19 -7.76 -18.82
C GLU A 33 -4.42 -6.36 -19.38
N GLN A 34 -4.72 -5.39 -18.49
CA GLN A 34 -4.99 -4.01 -18.87
C GLN A 34 -3.74 -3.12 -18.83
N SER A 35 -2.57 -3.71 -18.62
CA SER A 35 -1.29 -2.99 -18.53
C SER A 35 -1.27 -1.91 -17.46
N HIS A 36 -1.97 -2.14 -16.34
CA HIS A 36 -1.89 -1.26 -15.17
C HIS A 36 -0.68 -1.63 -14.32
N CYS A 37 -0.06 -0.62 -13.72
CA CYS A 37 1.07 -0.80 -12.82
C CYS A 37 0.59 -0.78 -11.37
N LEU A 38 0.96 -1.79 -10.60
CA LEU A 38 0.70 -1.85 -9.17
C LEU A 38 1.87 -1.23 -8.42
N TYR A 39 1.58 -0.25 -7.57
CA TYR A 39 2.56 0.52 -6.82
C TYR A 39 2.36 0.35 -5.32
N ILE A 40 3.45 0.47 -4.58
CA ILE A 40 3.42 0.59 -3.13
C ILE A 40 4.04 1.94 -2.73
N HIS A 41 3.65 2.42 -1.55
CA HIS A 41 4.26 3.61 -0.94
C HIS A 41 5.44 3.17 -0.09
N PRO A 42 6.59 3.87 -0.14
CA PRO A 42 7.76 3.49 0.66
C PRO A 42 7.49 3.34 2.15
N MET A 43 6.60 4.16 2.72
CA MET A 43 6.24 4.07 4.14
C MET A 43 5.51 2.77 4.50
N GLN A 44 4.92 2.08 3.54
CA GLN A 44 4.24 0.81 3.80
C GLN A 44 5.21 -0.30 4.20
N LEU A 45 6.50 -0.16 3.88
CA LEU A 45 7.53 -1.07 4.37
C LEU A 45 7.59 -1.08 5.90
N GLU A 46 7.36 0.06 6.53
CA GLU A 46 7.31 0.16 7.99
C GLU A 46 6.12 -0.60 8.56
N ASP A 47 4.94 -0.50 7.94
CA ASP A 47 3.76 -1.25 8.34
C ASP A 47 4.00 -2.75 8.28
N ILE A 48 4.59 -3.21 7.19
CA ILE A 48 4.86 -4.63 6.97
C ILE A 48 5.91 -5.13 7.95
N ASN A 49 6.94 -4.32 8.25
CA ASN A 49 7.96 -4.65 9.24
C ASN A 49 7.38 -4.75 10.66
N ARG A 50 6.26 -4.10 10.95
CA ARG A 50 5.58 -4.19 12.25
C ARG A 50 4.67 -5.41 12.39
N ASP A 51 4.53 -6.22 11.34
CA ASP A 51 3.72 -7.45 11.40
C ASP A 51 4.32 -8.42 12.44
N LYS A 52 3.54 -8.77 13.44
CA LYS A 52 3.98 -9.66 14.52
C LYS A 52 4.14 -11.10 14.07
N ASN A 53 3.51 -11.49 12.98
CA ASN A 53 3.68 -12.81 12.37
C ASN A 53 4.99 -12.83 11.58
N GLN A 54 6.04 -13.38 12.17
CA GLN A 54 7.39 -13.37 11.59
C GLN A 54 7.47 -14.07 10.25
N GLU A 55 6.79 -15.21 10.10
CA GLU A 55 6.79 -15.96 8.85
C GLU A 55 6.13 -15.18 7.73
N ARG A 56 4.93 -14.65 8.00
CA ARG A 56 4.21 -13.81 7.04
C ARG A 56 5.01 -12.57 6.67
N ARG A 57 5.62 -11.90 7.64
CA ARG A 57 6.46 -10.73 7.40
C ARG A 57 7.61 -11.03 6.43
N LYS A 58 8.32 -12.15 6.65
CA LYS A 58 9.42 -12.55 5.78
C LYS A 58 8.95 -12.83 4.35
N ILE A 59 7.84 -13.55 4.22
CA ILE A 59 7.26 -13.88 2.92
C ILE A 59 6.88 -12.59 2.17
N VAL A 60 6.13 -11.72 2.82
CA VAL A 60 5.65 -10.48 2.20
C VAL A 60 6.81 -9.58 1.79
N LEU A 61 7.78 -9.36 2.70
CA LEU A 61 8.95 -8.52 2.39
C LEU A 61 9.76 -9.05 1.21
N SER A 62 9.92 -10.37 1.11
CA SER A 62 10.66 -10.99 0.00
C SER A 62 9.99 -10.77 -1.35
N ARG A 63 8.68 -10.57 -1.37
CA ARG A 63 7.88 -10.44 -2.58
C ARG A 63 7.59 -8.99 -2.98
N LEU A 64 7.91 -8.02 -2.13
CA LEU A 64 7.65 -6.61 -2.42
C LEU A 64 8.46 -6.05 -3.58
N LYS A 65 9.58 -6.69 -3.93
CA LYS A 65 10.44 -6.24 -5.02
C LYS A 65 9.77 -6.27 -6.40
N GLN A 66 8.70 -7.02 -6.55
CA GLN A 66 7.95 -7.08 -7.81
C GLN A 66 7.10 -5.84 -8.06
N TYR A 67 6.87 -5.03 -7.04
CA TYR A 67 6.09 -3.80 -7.15
C TYR A 67 6.99 -2.60 -7.37
N SER A 68 6.52 -1.67 -8.18
CA SER A 68 7.14 -0.36 -8.28
C SER A 68 6.81 0.45 -7.02
N GLN A 69 7.76 1.23 -6.55
CA GLN A 69 7.52 2.18 -5.46
C GLN A 69 7.31 3.57 -6.03
N ILE A 70 6.46 4.35 -5.36
CA ILE A 70 6.32 5.77 -5.70
C ILE A 70 7.65 6.46 -5.37
N GLU A 71 8.24 7.11 -6.38
CA GLU A 71 9.48 7.86 -6.21
C GLU A 71 9.18 9.23 -5.60
N ASN A 72 9.96 9.61 -4.59
CA ASN A 72 9.84 10.92 -3.95
C ASN A 72 8.39 11.30 -3.63
N PRO A 73 7.66 10.45 -2.88
CA PRO A 73 6.27 10.74 -2.58
C PRO A 73 6.14 12.05 -1.80
N PRO A 74 5.05 12.82 -2.02
CA PRO A 74 4.83 14.02 -1.25
C PRO A 74 4.72 13.69 0.24
N ILE A 75 5.42 14.47 1.07
CA ILE A 75 5.43 14.29 2.52
C ILE A 75 4.32 15.13 3.13
N LEU A 76 3.50 14.49 3.94
CA LEU A 76 2.41 15.14 4.65
C LEU A 76 2.97 15.84 5.90
N SER A 77 2.89 17.17 5.94
CA SER A 77 3.31 17.96 7.10
C SER A 77 2.22 17.99 8.17
N ASP A 78 2.59 18.35 9.41
CA ASP A 78 1.62 18.51 10.49
C ASP A 78 0.57 19.57 10.17
N GLN A 79 0.99 20.66 9.53
CA GLN A 79 0.08 21.73 9.10
C GLN A 79 -0.95 21.20 8.09
N GLU A 80 -0.50 20.43 7.12
CA GLU A 80 -1.39 19.83 6.12
C GLU A 80 -2.36 18.82 6.74
N CYS A 81 -1.91 18.06 7.74
CA CYS A 81 -2.77 17.16 8.50
C CYS A 81 -3.89 17.94 9.19
N ASN A 82 -3.56 19.07 9.83
CA ASN A 82 -4.55 19.92 10.49
C ASN A 82 -5.55 20.51 9.49
N GLU A 83 -5.07 20.99 8.35
CA GLU A 83 -5.91 21.57 7.30
C GLU A 83 -6.86 20.55 6.69
N LEU A 84 -6.41 19.30 6.52
CA LEU A 84 -7.20 18.23 5.94
C LEU A 84 -8.02 17.45 6.99
N GLY A 85 -7.89 17.79 8.26
CA GLY A 85 -8.60 17.12 9.33
C GLY A 85 -8.13 15.66 9.58
N LEU A 86 -6.87 15.37 9.29
CA LEU A 86 -6.31 14.03 9.46
C LEU A 86 -5.65 13.88 10.83
N SER A 87 -5.90 12.75 11.48
CA SER A 87 -5.26 12.40 12.75
C SER A 87 -4.01 11.57 12.49
N GLN A 88 -2.92 11.87 13.20
CA GLN A 88 -1.69 11.09 13.19
C GLN A 88 -1.33 10.60 14.60
N SER A 89 -2.31 9.98 15.26
CA SER A 89 -2.16 9.56 16.66
C SER A 89 -1.22 8.35 16.83
N ASN A 90 -0.98 7.57 15.79
CA ASN A 90 -0.09 6.41 15.82
C ASN A 90 0.62 6.21 14.48
N ASP A 91 1.55 5.24 14.44
CA ASP A 91 2.36 4.99 13.24
C ASP A 91 1.51 4.50 12.06
N ASN A 92 0.48 3.70 12.32
CA ASN A 92 -0.43 3.24 11.27
C ASN A 92 -1.17 4.40 10.62
N ASP A 93 -1.65 5.36 11.43
CA ASP A 93 -2.31 6.55 10.92
C ASP A 93 -1.38 7.37 10.03
N LYS A 94 -0.11 7.48 10.41
CA LYS A 94 0.88 8.21 9.59
C LYS A 94 1.06 7.58 8.23
N VAL A 95 1.17 6.25 8.17
CA VAL A 95 1.32 5.54 6.90
C VAL A 95 0.07 5.70 6.06
N ASP A 96 -1.11 5.45 6.63
CA ASP A 96 -2.39 5.55 5.92
C ASP A 96 -2.61 6.96 5.37
N ASN A 97 -2.32 7.98 6.16
CA ASN A 97 -2.48 9.37 5.75
C ASN A 97 -1.52 9.75 4.61
N ASN A 98 -0.27 9.28 4.65
CA ASN A 98 0.68 9.53 3.57
C ASN A 98 0.32 8.79 2.28
N VAL A 99 -0.23 7.59 2.39
CA VAL A 99 -0.76 6.84 1.23
C VAL A 99 -1.91 7.63 0.58
N LEU A 100 -2.86 8.10 1.37
CA LEU A 100 -3.97 8.93 0.87
C LEU A 100 -3.47 10.25 0.28
N PHE A 101 -2.48 10.87 0.91
CA PHE A 101 -1.92 12.13 0.43
C PHE A 101 -1.23 11.97 -0.92
N ALA A 102 -0.53 10.85 -1.12
CA ALA A 102 0.08 10.53 -2.41
C ALA A 102 -0.98 10.45 -3.51
N LEU A 103 -2.11 9.81 -3.23
CA LEU A 103 -3.25 9.75 -4.16
C LEU A 103 -3.82 11.16 -4.42
N TYR A 104 -4.06 11.92 -3.37
CA TYR A 104 -4.59 13.29 -3.44
C TYR A 104 -3.68 14.20 -4.29
N ARG A 105 -2.37 14.07 -4.17
CA ARG A 105 -1.39 14.85 -4.93
C ARG A 105 -1.13 14.31 -6.33
N GLY A 106 -1.83 13.27 -6.74
CA GLY A 106 -1.75 12.73 -8.10
C GLY A 106 -0.57 11.81 -8.37
N ALA A 107 0.10 11.31 -7.33
CA ALA A 107 1.20 10.33 -7.49
C ALA A 107 0.70 8.97 -7.96
N ALA A 108 -0.57 8.68 -7.77
CA ALA A 108 -1.24 7.50 -8.29
C ALA A 108 -2.64 7.87 -8.76
N HIS A 109 -3.23 7.03 -9.61
CA HIS A 109 -4.57 7.26 -10.17
C HIS A 109 -5.69 6.65 -9.30
N LEU A 110 -5.39 5.52 -8.68
CA LEU A 110 -6.34 4.79 -7.84
C LEU A 110 -5.65 4.26 -6.59
N LEU A 111 -6.41 4.12 -5.52
CA LEU A 111 -6.02 3.39 -4.32
C LEU A 111 -6.98 2.22 -4.15
N VAL A 112 -6.43 1.01 -4.03
CA VAL A 112 -7.20 -0.19 -3.70
C VAL A 112 -7.02 -0.48 -2.22
N THR A 113 -8.12 -0.55 -1.50
CA THR A 113 -8.14 -0.78 -0.05
C THR A 113 -9.29 -1.72 0.29
N ASN A 114 -9.16 -2.38 1.45
CA ASN A 114 -10.20 -3.27 1.98
C ASN A 114 -11.03 -2.61 3.09
N ASP A 115 -10.82 -1.34 3.31
CA ASP A 115 -11.60 -0.55 4.30
C ASP A 115 -12.83 0.10 3.68
#